data_e897b14ec68862f9170e8c23379be624
#
_entry.id   e897b14ec68862f9170e8c23379be624
#
_cell.length_a   1.000
_cell.length_b   1.000
_cell.length_c   1.000
_cell.angle_alpha   90.00
_cell.angle_beta   90.00
_cell.angle_gamma   90.00
#
_symmetry.space_group_name_H-M   'P 1'
#
loop_
_entity.id
_entity.type
_entity.pdbx_description
1 polymer ?
#
loop_
_entity_poly.entity_id
_entity_poly.type
_entity_poly.pdbx_seq_one_letter_code
_entity_poly.pdbx_strand_id
1 'polypeptide(L)'
;MKLIKTIEERWSPRSYDSRPVNEEQLALLFEAARWAPSCNNAQEWAYCYTTREYPEAHARLAECLTGGNRAWAPDAPVLLVSCGYKNFPGTDVYNRHWMHD
;
A
#
# COMPACT_ATOMS: atom_id res chain seq x y z
N MET A 1 29.66 -8.67 -5.00
CA MET A 1 28.21 -8.87 -5.02
C MET A 1 27.58 -7.48 -5.21
N LYS A 2 26.64 -7.31 -6.16
CA LYS A 2 25.97 -6.03 -6.39
C LYS A 2 24.51 -6.14 -5.94
N LEU A 3 23.96 -5.05 -5.40
CA LEU A 3 22.53 -4.94 -5.15
C LEU A 3 21.76 -5.02 -6.48
N ILE A 4 20.51 -5.47 -6.42
CA ILE A 4 19.62 -5.34 -7.56
C ILE A 4 19.27 -3.88 -7.76
N LYS A 5 19.22 -3.44 -9.00
CA LYS A 5 19.05 -2.05 -9.41
C LYS A 5 17.84 -1.36 -8.75
N THR A 6 16.73 -2.07 -8.67
CA THR A 6 15.49 -1.57 -8.04
C THR A 6 15.67 -1.17 -6.56
N ILE A 7 16.52 -1.90 -5.81
CA ILE A 7 16.83 -1.55 -4.42
C ILE A 7 17.79 -0.38 -4.36
N GLU A 8 18.82 -0.39 -5.21
CA GLU A 8 19.86 0.64 -5.24
C GLU A 8 19.30 2.01 -5.63
N GLU A 9 18.38 2.07 -6.58
CA GLU A 9 17.78 3.30 -7.10
C GLU A 9 16.52 3.75 -6.35
N ARG A 10 16.00 2.96 -5.40
CA ARG A 10 14.78 3.29 -4.66
C ARG A 10 15.02 4.48 -3.72
N TRP A 11 14.13 5.44 -3.76
CA TRP A 11 14.05 6.55 -2.80
C TRP A 11 12.59 6.90 -2.49
N SER A 12 12.35 7.85 -1.60
CA SER A 12 11.00 8.30 -1.20
C SER A 12 10.73 9.69 -1.76
N PRO A 13 10.08 9.81 -2.92
CA PRO A 13 9.77 11.09 -3.54
C PRO A 13 8.70 11.85 -2.73
N ARG A 14 8.72 13.18 -2.85
CA ARG A 14 7.70 14.09 -2.32
C ARG A 14 7.02 14.90 -3.41
N SER A 15 7.34 14.63 -4.65
CA SER A 15 6.74 15.23 -5.84
C SER A 15 6.42 14.13 -6.83
N TYR A 16 5.23 14.17 -7.38
CA TYR A 16 4.72 13.16 -8.31
C TYR A 16 4.39 13.82 -9.63
N ASP A 17 4.58 13.09 -10.71
CA ASP A 17 4.13 13.55 -12.00
C ASP A 17 2.63 13.26 -12.22
N SER A 18 2.07 13.78 -13.30
CA SER A 18 0.64 13.68 -13.59
C SER A 18 0.25 12.35 -14.22
N ARG A 19 1.21 11.46 -14.53
CA ARG A 19 0.91 10.18 -15.18
C ARG A 19 0.05 9.30 -14.27
N PRO A 20 -1.05 8.73 -14.79
CA PRO A 20 -1.83 7.76 -14.04
C PRO A 20 -1.03 6.47 -13.86
N VAL A 21 -1.34 5.74 -12.81
CA VAL A 21 -0.94 4.34 -12.64
C VAL A 21 -2.06 3.49 -13.21
N ASN A 22 -1.78 2.69 -14.22
CA ASN A 22 -2.78 1.85 -14.87
C ASN A 22 -3.09 0.58 -14.07
N GLU A 23 -4.18 -0.09 -14.43
CA GLU A 23 -4.65 -1.30 -13.75
C GLU A 23 -3.62 -2.44 -13.77
N GLU A 24 -2.87 -2.60 -14.85
CA GLU A 24 -1.84 -3.64 -14.95
C GLU A 24 -0.70 -3.39 -13.95
N GLN A 25 -0.28 -2.15 -13.79
CA GLN A 25 0.73 -1.76 -12.80
C GLN A 25 0.24 -1.98 -11.37
N LEU A 26 -1.02 -1.63 -11.08
CA LEU A 26 -1.63 -1.91 -9.78
C LEU A 26 -1.73 -3.40 -9.50
N ALA A 27 -2.17 -4.19 -10.48
CA ALA A 27 -2.24 -5.64 -10.37
C ALA A 27 -0.87 -6.27 -10.08
N LEU A 28 0.20 -5.80 -10.73
CA LEU A 28 1.56 -6.25 -10.47
C LEU A 28 2.03 -5.90 -9.05
N LEU A 29 1.70 -4.72 -8.55
CA LEU A 29 2.03 -4.32 -7.18
C LEU A 29 1.34 -5.20 -6.15
N PHE A 30 0.04 -5.47 -6.33
CA PHE A 30 -0.71 -6.34 -5.41
C PHE A 30 -0.27 -7.80 -5.54
N GLU A 31 0.07 -8.27 -6.74
CA GLU A 31 0.63 -9.61 -6.91
C GLU A 31 1.99 -9.73 -6.19
N ALA A 32 2.85 -8.72 -6.29
CA ALA A 32 4.12 -8.72 -5.56
C ALA A 32 3.90 -8.72 -4.03
N ALA A 33 2.94 -7.92 -3.54
CA ALA A 33 2.58 -7.90 -2.12
C ALA A 33 2.06 -9.25 -1.62
N ARG A 34 1.28 -9.96 -2.45
CA ARG A 34 0.75 -11.30 -2.14
C ARG A 34 1.84 -12.34 -1.85
N TRP A 35 3.03 -12.17 -2.41
CA TRP A 35 4.16 -13.08 -2.18
C TRP A 35 4.97 -12.78 -0.91
N ALA A 36 4.59 -11.76 -0.14
CA ALA A 36 5.22 -11.52 1.15
C ALA A 36 4.97 -12.71 2.10
N PRO A 37 5.94 -13.07 2.95
CA PRO A 37 5.72 -14.10 3.96
C PRO A 37 4.76 -13.59 5.04
N SER A 38 4.00 -14.50 5.65
CA SER A 38 3.14 -14.22 6.80
C SER A 38 3.11 -15.39 7.77
N CYS A 39 2.73 -15.15 9.01
CA CYS A 39 2.62 -16.18 10.03
C CYS A 39 1.62 -17.27 9.60
N ASN A 40 2.07 -18.51 9.50
CA ASN A 40 1.27 -19.64 9.00
C ASN A 40 0.63 -19.41 7.63
N ASN A 41 1.24 -18.55 6.81
CA ASN A 41 0.68 -18.13 5.52
C ASN A 41 -0.76 -17.57 5.64
N ALA A 42 -1.03 -16.85 6.72
CA ALA A 42 -2.35 -16.31 7.01
C ALA A 42 -2.79 -15.23 6.02
N GLN A 43 -1.82 -14.51 5.42
CA GLN A 43 -2.07 -13.47 4.42
C GLN A 43 -3.16 -12.49 4.89
N GLU A 44 -3.02 -12.00 6.12
CA GLU A 44 -4.00 -11.20 6.84
C GLU A 44 -4.10 -9.75 6.39
N TRP A 45 -3.36 -9.35 5.39
CA TRP A 45 -3.42 -8.00 4.85
C TRP A 45 -4.60 -7.79 3.90
N ALA A 46 -5.10 -6.59 3.92
CA ALA A 46 -6.05 -6.06 2.96
C ALA A 46 -5.63 -4.64 2.55
N TYR A 47 -5.98 -4.23 1.36
CA TYR A 47 -5.62 -2.92 0.83
C TYR A 47 -6.86 -2.17 0.39
N CYS A 48 -7.01 -0.93 0.92
CA CYS A 48 -7.95 0.04 0.38
C CYS A 48 -7.17 1.04 -0.44
N TYR A 49 -7.53 1.27 -1.68
CA TYR A 49 -6.85 2.23 -2.54
C TYR A 49 -7.81 3.08 -3.36
N THR A 50 -7.31 4.19 -3.83
CA THR A 50 -8.01 5.08 -4.75
C THR A 50 -7.03 5.68 -5.74
N THR A 51 -7.53 6.06 -6.91
CA THR A 51 -6.78 6.77 -7.94
C THR A 51 -7.36 8.17 -8.15
N ARG A 52 -6.61 9.04 -8.84
CA ARG A 52 -7.10 10.38 -9.23
C ARG A 52 -8.31 10.34 -10.18
N GLU A 53 -8.59 9.21 -10.80
CA GLU A 53 -9.79 9.00 -11.61
C GLU A 53 -11.09 9.06 -10.79
N TYR A 54 -10.97 8.83 -9.48
CA TYR A 54 -12.06 8.91 -8.50
C TYR A 54 -11.78 10.03 -7.50
N PRO A 55 -11.92 11.31 -7.88
CA PRO A 55 -11.43 12.45 -7.12
C PRO A 55 -12.06 12.57 -5.73
N GLU A 56 -13.35 12.24 -5.57
CA GLU A 56 -14.01 12.26 -4.26
C GLU A 56 -13.45 11.21 -3.31
N ALA A 57 -13.25 9.98 -3.78
CA ALA A 57 -12.66 8.91 -2.99
C ALA A 57 -11.20 9.22 -2.66
N HIS A 58 -10.47 9.79 -3.62
CA HIS A 58 -9.08 10.20 -3.43
C HIS A 58 -8.95 11.29 -2.36
N ALA A 59 -9.80 12.32 -2.40
CA ALA A 59 -9.85 13.38 -1.40
C ALA A 59 -10.19 12.83 -0.01
N ARG A 60 -11.18 11.95 0.11
CA ARG A 60 -11.53 11.30 1.38
C ARG A 60 -10.36 10.51 1.98
N LEU A 61 -9.62 9.78 1.15
CA LEU A 61 -8.45 9.04 1.63
C LEU A 61 -7.32 9.99 2.03
N ALA A 62 -7.13 11.08 1.30
CA ALA A 62 -6.17 12.13 1.63
C ALA A 62 -6.45 12.82 2.97
N GLU A 63 -7.72 12.93 3.39
CA GLU A 63 -8.10 13.46 4.70
C GLU A 63 -7.57 12.60 5.87
N CYS A 64 -7.33 11.32 5.64
CA CYS A 64 -6.73 10.41 6.64
C CYS A 64 -5.23 10.68 6.88
N LEU A 65 -4.58 11.42 6.01
CA LEU A 65 -3.16 11.76 6.17
C LEU A 65 -2.95 12.71 7.34
N THR A 66 -1.84 12.54 8.04
CA THR A 66 -1.47 13.36 9.21
C THR A 66 -0.15 14.09 8.99
N GLY A 67 0.07 15.15 9.76
CA GLY A 67 1.33 15.89 9.77
C GLY A 67 1.70 16.48 8.40
N GLY A 68 3.00 16.53 8.12
CA GLY A 68 3.55 17.11 6.90
C GLY A 68 3.20 16.36 5.62
N ASN A 69 2.71 15.13 5.70
CA ASN A 69 2.31 14.33 4.55
C ASN A 69 1.11 14.92 3.80
N ARG A 70 0.25 15.68 4.49
CA ARG A 70 -0.88 16.39 3.88
C ARG A 70 -0.48 17.38 2.80
N ALA A 71 0.74 17.89 2.86
CA ALA A 71 1.21 18.92 1.94
C ALA A 71 1.63 18.39 0.55
N TRP A 72 1.89 17.09 0.43
CA TRP A 72 2.46 16.53 -0.79
C TRP A 72 1.87 15.17 -1.21
N ALA A 73 1.47 14.32 -0.25
CA ALA A 73 0.98 12.98 -0.58
C ALA A 73 -0.36 12.95 -1.35
N PRO A 74 -1.30 13.93 -1.19
CA PRO A 74 -2.49 14.00 -2.03
C PRO A 74 -2.20 14.12 -3.54
N ASP A 75 -1.01 14.60 -3.90
CA ASP A 75 -0.59 14.70 -5.31
C ASP A 75 -0.16 13.36 -5.92
N ALA A 76 -0.08 12.29 -5.13
CA ALA A 76 0.21 10.97 -5.66
C ALA A 76 -0.92 10.47 -6.57
N PRO A 77 -0.62 9.79 -7.69
CA PRO A 77 -1.66 9.26 -8.59
C PRO A 77 -2.51 8.17 -7.95
N VAL A 78 -1.98 7.51 -6.93
CA VAL A 78 -2.66 6.48 -6.14
C VAL A 78 -2.38 6.71 -4.66
N LEU A 79 -3.41 6.65 -3.85
CA LEU A 79 -3.31 6.54 -2.39
C LEU A 79 -3.76 5.15 -1.96
N LEU A 80 -3.04 4.57 -1.01
CA LEU A 80 -3.30 3.23 -0.51
C LEU A 80 -3.17 3.20 1.01
N VAL A 81 -4.07 2.47 1.65
CA VAL A 81 -4.00 2.11 3.08
C VAL A 81 -3.89 0.60 3.18
N SER A 82 -2.84 0.12 3.83
CA SER A 82 -2.73 -1.28 4.23
C SER A 82 -3.46 -1.52 5.54
N CYS A 83 -4.20 -2.60 5.61
CA CYS A 83 -4.95 -3.05 6.77
C CYS A 83 -4.55 -4.48 7.11
N GLY A 84 -4.55 -4.83 8.39
CA GLY A 84 -4.30 -6.19 8.83
C GLY A 84 -5.50 -6.75 9.60
N TYR A 85 -5.88 -7.99 9.31
CA TYR A 85 -6.84 -8.72 10.12
C TYR A 85 -6.17 -9.22 11.39
N LYS A 86 -6.77 -8.90 12.54
CA LYS A 86 -6.20 -9.23 13.87
C LYS A 86 -6.23 -10.70 14.20
N ASN A 87 -7.12 -11.46 13.57
CA ASN A 87 -7.29 -12.89 13.82
C ASN A 87 -6.86 -13.71 12.60
N PHE A 88 -6.44 -14.94 12.82
CA PHE A 88 -6.21 -15.87 11.73
C PHE A 88 -7.50 -16.07 10.92
N PRO A 89 -7.41 -16.17 9.59
CA PRO A 89 -8.57 -16.27 8.71
C PRO A 89 -9.53 -17.39 9.12
N GLY A 90 -10.82 -17.04 9.25
CA GLY A 90 -11.89 -17.98 9.59
C GLY A 90 -11.87 -18.48 11.05
N THR A 91 -11.13 -17.83 11.93
CA THR A 91 -11.03 -18.20 13.36
C THR A 91 -11.16 -16.99 14.27
N ASP A 92 -11.42 -17.24 15.57
CA ASP A 92 -11.36 -16.23 16.63
C ASP A 92 -9.98 -16.17 17.29
N VAL A 93 -8.99 -16.87 16.76
CA VAL A 93 -7.63 -16.91 17.30
C VAL A 93 -6.87 -15.66 16.89
N TYR A 94 -6.43 -14.89 17.88
CA TYR A 94 -5.65 -13.68 17.66
C TYR A 94 -4.28 -13.99 17.05
N ASN A 95 -3.97 -13.36 15.93
CA ASN A 95 -2.65 -13.39 15.30
C ASN A 95 -1.80 -12.24 15.84
N ARG A 96 -0.87 -12.51 16.74
CA ARG A 96 0.02 -11.49 17.30
C ARG A 96 0.98 -10.85 16.29
N HIS A 97 1.11 -11.42 15.11
CA HIS A 97 2.02 -10.96 14.05
C HIS A 97 1.38 -10.02 13.03
N TRP A 98 0.06 -9.85 13.08
CA TRP A 98 -0.72 -9.09 12.08
C TRP A 98 -0.21 -7.67 11.76
N MET A 99 0.53 -7.04 12.67
CA MET A 99 1.14 -5.72 12.43
C MET A 99 2.54 -5.79 11.82
N HIS A 100 3.16 -6.96 11.79
CA HIS A 100 4.53 -7.15 11.33
C HIS A 100 4.60 -7.88 9.98
N ASP A 101 3.58 -8.66 9.68
CA ASP A 101 3.43 -9.37 8.42
C ASP A 101 2.88 -8.41 7.34
#